data_395a87d966a629751b22a74c93ff34dd
#
_entry.id   395a87d966a629751b22a74c93ff34dd
#
_cell.length_a   1.000
_cell.length_b   1.000
_cell.length_c   1.000
_cell.angle_alpha   90.00
_cell.angle_beta   90.00
_cell.angle_gamma   90.00
#
_symmetry.space_group_name_H-M   'P 1'
#
loop_
_entity.id
_entity.type
_entity.pdbx_description
1 polymer ?
#
loop_
_entity_poly.entity_id
_entity_poly.type
_entity_poly.pdbx_seq_one_letter_code
_entity_poly.pdbx_strand_id
1 'polypeptide(L)'
;MTSIMKKEIFEEPGVVKNLIQNYVTPDDKINIDLPQKVDNIVIVASGSSYNCAAIAAPLFIEYANIPCECEYSSEFILQKKHFITPDSLYIFVSQSGETSDTLNALKMIKQEGVKTMCITNAKDSAMWKLCDYKILSDAGEEKSIASTKALTAQILCSMLVLLKLKHKNNSDISGYLNTLRRLPSYLERIKSDEEKIEETAKTVATYNNISILGNKNYYPIAKEGALKIKETCYLNVMAYPFGEFMHGHVAVLNQKSIVIAIIDEENAQFAVRNLKKIKEEYNPQIVCITSVQEVKAGDINIYIKTKRKMKAIFGSLMTLQLIACKMAAILDKNPDSPKGLKKVVKD
;
A
#
# COMPACT_ATOMS: atom_id res chain seq x y z
N MET A 1 11.50 9.11 23.60
CA MET A 1 10.49 8.01 23.69
C MET A 1 10.23 7.46 22.31
N THR A 2 9.99 6.16 22.18
CA THR A 2 9.61 5.57 20.87
C THR A 2 8.18 5.98 20.54
N SER A 3 7.93 6.53 19.34
CA SER A 3 6.58 6.90 18.90
C SER A 3 5.64 5.69 18.78
N ILE A 4 4.34 5.92 18.90
CA ILE A 4 3.30 4.89 18.70
C ILE A 4 3.37 4.37 17.27
N MET A 5 3.49 5.27 16.28
CA MET A 5 3.64 4.89 14.87
C MET A 5 4.79 3.91 14.65
N LYS A 6 5.96 4.14 15.27
CA LYS A 6 7.09 3.19 15.16
C LYS A 6 6.76 1.84 15.76
N LYS A 7 6.09 1.81 16.93
CA LYS A 7 5.65 0.55 17.55
C LYS A 7 4.69 -0.22 16.64
N GLU A 8 3.73 0.48 16.04
CA GLU A 8 2.74 -0.10 15.14
C GLU A 8 3.36 -0.64 13.84
N ILE A 9 4.36 0.05 13.26
CA ILE A 9 5.15 -0.49 12.14
C ILE A 9 5.88 -1.77 12.59
N PHE A 10 6.42 -1.80 13.81
CA PHE A 10 7.14 -2.96 14.33
C PHE A 10 6.23 -4.13 14.69
N GLU A 11 4.92 -3.93 14.82
CA GLU A 11 3.90 -4.97 14.99
C GLU A 11 3.51 -5.65 13.67
N GLU A 12 3.82 -5.07 12.49
CA GLU A 12 3.43 -5.61 11.18
C GLU A 12 3.79 -7.08 10.95
N PRO A 13 4.98 -7.59 11.34
CA PRO A 13 5.30 -9.02 11.20
C PRO A 13 4.34 -9.91 11.99
N GLY A 14 3.96 -9.49 13.19
CA GLY A 14 2.98 -10.20 14.03
C GLY A 14 1.58 -10.19 13.42
N VAL A 15 1.13 -9.03 12.96
CA VAL A 15 -0.16 -8.86 12.26
C VAL A 15 -0.24 -9.78 11.04
N VAL A 16 0.78 -9.77 10.20
CA VAL A 16 0.87 -10.64 9.01
C VAL A 16 0.83 -12.12 9.40
N LYS A 17 1.58 -12.52 10.44
CA LYS A 17 1.58 -13.90 10.94
C LYS A 17 0.19 -14.34 11.39
N ASN A 18 -0.48 -13.52 12.19
CA ASN A 18 -1.82 -13.82 12.72
C ASN A 18 -2.85 -13.94 11.57
N LEU A 19 -2.84 -13.02 10.62
CA LEU A 19 -3.75 -13.08 9.46
C LEU A 19 -3.56 -14.36 8.64
N ILE A 20 -2.31 -14.77 8.39
CA ILE A 20 -2.03 -16.00 7.66
C ILE A 20 -2.55 -17.21 8.46
N GLN A 21 -2.35 -17.25 9.78
CA GLN A 21 -2.86 -18.32 10.64
C GLN A 21 -4.39 -18.37 10.70
N ASN A 22 -5.06 -17.22 10.67
CA ASN A 22 -6.52 -17.13 10.73
C ASN A 22 -7.20 -17.53 9.42
N TYR A 23 -6.57 -17.24 8.28
CA TYR A 23 -7.22 -17.42 6.98
C TYR A 23 -6.62 -18.53 6.11
N VAL A 24 -5.43 -19.04 6.40
CA VAL A 24 -4.79 -20.09 5.60
C VAL A 24 -4.65 -21.37 6.44
N THR A 25 -5.33 -22.42 6.02
CA THR A 25 -5.27 -23.72 6.68
C THR A 25 -3.95 -24.45 6.42
N PRO A 26 -3.58 -25.46 7.23
CA PRO A 26 -2.37 -26.27 6.99
C PRO A 26 -2.36 -27.00 5.64
N ASP A 27 -3.55 -27.34 5.10
CA ASP A 27 -3.75 -28.01 3.81
C ASP A 27 -3.91 -27.02 2.65
N ASP A 28 -3.37 -25.82 2.77
CA ASP A 28 -3.30 -24.78 1.73
C ASP A 28 -4.66 -24.25 1.24
N LYS A 29 -5.71 -24.36 2.06
CA LYS A 29 -6.99 -23.74 1.76
C LYS A 29 -7.08 -22.34 2.37
N ILE A 30 -7.76 -21.44 1.68
CA ILE A 30 -8.04 -20.08 2.16
C ILE A 30 -9.50 -20.04 2.65
N ASN A 31 -9.67 -19.74 3.93
CA ASN A 31 -10.97 -19.69 4.59
C ASN A 31 -11.58 -18.28 4.48
N ILE A 32 -12.05 -17.93 3.30
CA ILE A 32 -12.74 -16.69 2.98
C ILE A 32 -13.94 -17.02 2.11
N ASP A 33 -15.10 -16.46 2.48
CA ASP A 33 -16.31 -16.58 1.69
C ASP A 33 -16.34 -15.58 0.54
N LEU A 34 -16.68 -16.04 -0.66
CA LEU A 34 -16.74 -15.26 -1.89
C LEU A 34 -17.93 -15.69 -2.75
N PRO A 35 -18.44 -14.80 -3.62
CA PRO A 35 -19.46 -15.18 -4.60
C PRO A 35 -19.01 -16.36 -5.45
N GLN A 36 -19.98 -17.14 -5.94
CA GLN A 36 -19.66 -18.27 -6.83
C GLN A 36 -18.95 -17.83 -8.09
N LYS A 37 -19.33 -16.72 -8.67
CA LYS A 37 -18.77 -16.13 -9.89
C LYS A 37 -18.34 -14.69 -9.61
N VAL A 38 -17.18 -14.32 -10.13
CA VAL A 38 -16.64 -12.96 -10.07
C VAL A 38 -15.98 -12.69 -11.43
N ASP A 39 -16.62 -11.91 -12.27
CA ASP A 39 -16.13 -11.58 -13.60
C ASP A 39 -15.29 -10.29 -13.62
N ASN A 40 -15.58 -9.39 -12.68
CA ASN A 40 -14.89 -8.11 -12.55
C ASN A 40 -14.85 -7.69 -11.07
N ILE A 41 -13.88 -6.89 -10.70
CA ILE A 41 -13.73 -6.35 -9.33
C ILE A 41 -13.62 -4.84 -9.39
N VAL A 42 -14.37 -4.16 -8.52
CA VAL A 42 -14.23 -2.72 -8.27
C VAL A 42 -13.90 -2.52 -6.79
N ILE A 43 -12.75 -1.92 -6.50
CA ILE A 43 -12.33 -1.67 -5.11
C ILE A 43 -12.54 -0.19 -4.81
N VAL A 44 -13.38 0.12 -3.82
CA VAL A 44 -13.75 1.48 -3.43
C VAL A 44 -13.19 1.80 -2.06
N ALA A 45 -12.42 2.88 -1.94
CA ALA A 45 -11.77 3.26 -0.70
C ALA A 45 -11.32 4.72 -0.67
N SER A 46 -10.84 5.18 0.50
CA SER A 46 -10.29 6.53 0.70
C SER A 46 -8.92 6.47 1.38
N GLY A 47 -8.07 7.49 1.15
CA GLY A 47 -6.78 7.65 1.83
C GLY A 47 -5.83 6.46 1.63
N SER A 48 -5.20 5.99 2.72
CA SER A 48 -4.30 4.82 2.68
C SER A 48 -5.01 3.54 2.23
N SER A 49 -6.31 3.39 2.54
CA SER A 49 -7.10 2.27 2.05
C SER A 49 -7.29 2.30 0.52
N TYR A 50 -7.37 3.50 -0.09
CA TYR A 50 -7.33 3.62 -1.55
C TYR A 50 -5.96 3.21 -2.11
N ASN A 51 -4.87 3.56 -1.44
CA ASN A 51 -3.54 3.10 -1.86
C ASN A 51 -3.43 1.56 -1.76
N CYS A 52 -4.07 0.93 -0.75
CA CYS A 52 -4.23 -0.54 -0.72
C CYS A 52 -4.95 -1.05 -1.96
N ALA A 53 -6.09 -0.46 -2.32
CA ALA A 53 -6.85 -0.82 -3.51
C ALA A 53 -6.01 -0.71 -4.79
N ALA A 54 -5.28 0.40 -4.95
CA ALA A 54 -4.42 0.66 -6.09
C ALA A 54 -3.18 -0.28 -6.16
N ILE A 55 -2.68 -0.77 -5.01
CA ILE A 55 -1.65 -1.82 -4.95
C ILE A 55 -2.26 -3.16 -5.37
N ALA A 56 -3.48 -3.47 -4.94
CA ALA A 56 -4.12 -4.76 -5.16
C ALA A 56 -4.65 -4.92 -6.60
N ALA A 57 -5.23 -3.88 -7.19
CA ALA A 57 -5.90 -3.98 -8.49
C ALA A 57 -5.02 -4.58 -9.60
N PRO A 58 -3.77 -4.13 -9.84
CA PRO A 58 -2.91 -4.78 -10.84
C PRO A 58 -2.58 -6.24 -10.50
N LEU A 59 -2.57 -6.63 -9.22
CA LEU A 59 -2.32 -8.02 -8.83
C LEU A 59 -3.50 -8.94 -9.18
N PHE A 60 -4.76 -8.47 -9.05
CA PHE A 60 -5.93 -9.24 -9.49
C PHE A 60 -5.86 -9.53 -11.00
N ILE A 61 -5.47 -8.54 -11.80
CA ILE A 61 -5.30 -8.70 -13.23
C ILE A 61 -4.17 -9.70 -13.53
N GLU A 62 -2.99 -9.49 -12.92
CA GLU A 62 -1.79 -10.27 -13.22
C GLU A 62 -1.88 -11.72 -12.75
N TYR A 63 -2.41 -11.95 -11.53
CA TYR A 63 -2.36 -13.28 -10.91
C TYR A 63 -3.67 -14.05 -10.99
N ALA A 64 -4.81 -13.40 -11.01
CA ALA A 64 -6.12 -14.06 -11.08
C ALA A 64 -6.77 -13.97 -12.47
N ASN A 65 -6.23 -13.16 -13.38
CA ASN A 65 -6.81 -12.85 -14.69
C ASN A 65 -8.25 -12.32 -14.58
N ILE A 66 -8.50 -11.48 -13.55
CA ILE A 66 -9.79 -10.85 -13.32
C ILE A 66 -9.59 -9.34 -13.50
N PRO A 67 -10.36 -8.68 -14.38
CA PRO A 67 -10.37 -7.22 -14.50
C PRO A 67 -10.63 -6.60 -13.14
N CYS A 68 -9.84 -5.61 -12.76
CA CYS A 68 -9.95 -4.94 -11.47
C CYS A 68 -9.62 -3.47 -11.60
N GLU A 69 -10.50 -2.62 -11.12
CA GLU A 69 -10.29 -1.18 -11.00
C GLU A 69 -10.39 -0.73 -9.55
N CYS A 70 -9.84 0.45 -9.24
CA CYS A 70 -9.93 1.04 -7.92
C CYS A 70 -10.39 2.50 -8.03
N GLU A 71 -11.28 2.91 -7.12
CA GLU A 71 -11.94 4.21 -7.14
C GLU A 71 -11.85 4.89 -5.78
N TYR A 72 -11.67 6.21 -5.79
CA TYR A 72 -11.87 7.01 -4.58
C TYR A 72 -13.35 7.00 -4.21
N SER A 73 -13.67 6.82 -2.93
CA SER A 73 -15.06 6.73 -2.48
C SER A 73 -15.89 7.96 -2.85
N SER A 74 -15.33 9.16 -2.72
CA SER A 74 -15.98 10.41 -3.10
C SER A 74 -16.26 10.50 -4.60
N GLU A 75 -15.25 10.18 -5.43
CA GLU A 75 -15.35 10.23 -6.89
C GLU A 75 -16.30 9.15 -7.43
N PHE A 76 -16.30 7.97 -6.80
CA PHE A 76 -17.20 6.87 -7.17
C PHE A 76 -18.67 7.28 -7.05
N ILE A 77 -19.05 7.96 -5.98
CA ILE A 77 -20.42 8.45 -5.78
C ILE A 77 -20.83 9.42 -6.89
N LEU A 78 -19.92 10.29 -7.31
CA LEU A 78 -20.18 11.32 -8.31
C LEU A 78 -20.24 10.79 -9.74
N GLN A 79 -19.34 9.84 -10.09
CA GLN A 79 -19.09 9.45 -11.47
C GLN A 79 -19.75 8.14 -11.85
N LYS A 80 -19.81 7.16 -10.95
CA LYS A 80 -20.17 5.77 -11.29
C LYS A 80 -21.64 5.42 -11.08
N LYS A 81 -22.48 6.34 -10.62
CA LYS A 81 -23.90 6.09 -10.39
C LYS A 81 -24.63 5.47 -11.58
N HIS A 82 -24.16 5.72 -12.80
CA HIS A 82 -24.79 5.23 -14.03
C HIS A 82 -24.06 4.05 -14.70
N PHE A 83 -22.96 3.57 -14.09
CA PHE A 83 -22.09 2.54 -14.67
C PHE A 83 -21.86 1.35 -13.73
N ILE A 84 -22.89 1.00 -12.97
CA ILE A 84 -22.80 -0.15 -12.06
C ILE A 84 -22.93 -1.44 -12.86
N THR A 85 -21.94 -2.32 -12.73
CA THR A 85 -21.89 -3.59 -13.46
C THR A 85 -22.42 -4.71 -12.57
N PRO A 86 -23.56 -5.35 -12.90
CA PRO A 86 -24.25 -6.32 -12.02
C PRO A 86 -23.40 -7.54 -11.64
N ASP A 87 -22.54 -8.03 -12.54
CA ASP A 87 -21.71 -9.22 -12.34
C ASP A 87 -20.36 -8.91 -11.68
N SER A 88 -20.18 -7.70 -11.17
CA SER A 88 -18.98 -7.28 -10.44
C SER A 88 -19.08 -7.58 -8.95
N LEU A 89 -17.91 -7.84 -8.33
CA LEU A 89 -17.74 -7.81 -6.89
C LEU A 89 -17.21 -6.44 -6.48
N TYR A 90 -18.00 -5.68 -5.73
CA TYR A 90 -17.59 -4.41 -5.17
C TYR A 90 -16.93 -4.62 -3.80
N ILE A 91 -15.64 -4.32 -3.69
CA ILE A 91 -14.88 -4.47 -2.45
C ILE A 91 -14.67 -3.09 -1.82
N PHE A 92 -15.18 -2.91 -0.61
CA PHE A 92 -15.03 -1.69 0.17
C PHE A 92 -13.93 -1.87 1.21
N VAL A 93 -12.93 -0.98 1.22
CA VAL A 93 -11.79 -1.07 2.15
C VAL A 93 -11.78 0.15 3.06
N SER A 94 -11.87 -0.09 4.37
CA SER A 94 -11.79 0.97 5.40
C SER A 94 -11.33 0.37 6.71
N GLN A 95 -10.31 0.96 7.34
CA GLN A 95 -9.82 0.51 8.64
C GLN A 95 -10.92 0.54 9.71
N SER A 96 -11.63 1.65 9.83
CA SER A 96 -12.72 1.82 10.82
C SER A 96 -14.04 1.18 10.39
N GLY A 97 -14.27 1.02 9.08
CA GLY A 97 -15.58 0.66 8.53
C GLY A 97 -16.67 1.71 8.74
N GLU A 98 -16.27 2.96 9.12
CA GLU A 98 -17.16 4.06 9.47
C GLU A 98 -16.88 5.34 8.64
N THR A 99 -16.02 5.25 7.61
CA THR A 99 -15.71 6.40 6.74
C THR A 99 -16.94 6.79 5.93
N SER A 100 -17.41 8.05 6.07
CA SER A 100 -18.67 8.53 5.49
C SER A 100 -18.77 8.28 3.98
N ASP A 101 -17.78 8.71 3.20
CA ASP A 101 -17.80 8.52 1.75
C ASP A 101 -17.85 7.05 1.34
N THR A 102 -17.08 6.18 2.02
CA THR A 102 -17.06 4.74 1.74
C THR A 102 -18.40 4.09 2.07
N LEU A 103 -19.03 4.49 3.16
CA LEU A 103 -20.38 4.01 3.54
C LEU A 103 -21.46 4.49 2.57
N ASN A 104 -21.38 5.72 2.10
CA ASN A 104 -22.32 6.26 1.12
C ASN A 104 -22.21 5.53 -0.22
N ALA A 105 -20.96 5.28 -0.68
CA ALA A 105 -20.72 4.46 -1.87
C ALA A 105 -21.27 3.02 -1.71
N LEU A 106 -21.05 2.39 -0.55
CA LEU A 106 -21.57 1.06 -0.25
C LEU A 106 -23.10 1.03 -0.26
N LYS A 107 -23.77 1.99 0.38
CA LYS A 107 -25.24 2.08 0.39
C LYS A 107 -25.79 2.22 -1.02
N MET A 108 -25.15 3.01 -1.87
CA MET A 108 -25.53 3.18 -3.28
C MET A 108 -25.46 1.83 -4.02
N ILE A 109 -24.37 1.08 -3.89
CA ILE A 109 -24.21 -0.23 -4.54
C ILE A 109 -25.22 -1.27 -3.99
N LYS A 110 -25.51 -1.24 -2.69
CA LYS A 110 -26.50 -2.16 -2.10
C LYS A 110 -27.91 -1.93 -2.66
N GLN A 111 -28.29 -0.70 -3.02
CA GLN A 111 -29.58 -0.40 -3.65
C GLN A 111 -29.72 -1.03 -5.04
N GLU A 112 -28.62 -1.25 -5.74
CA GLU A 112 -28.58 -1.89 -7.06
C GLU A 112 -28.55 -3.44 -6.98
N GLY A 113 -28.56 -4.02 -5.76
CA GLY A 113 -28.58 -5.47 -5.56
C GLY A 113 -27.29 -6.21 -5.95
N VAL A 114 -26.20 -5.49 -6.15
CA VAL A 114 -24.89 -6.04 -6.56
C VAL A 114 -24.13 -6.60 -5.35
N LYS A 115 -23.28 -7.61 -5.57
CA LYS A 115 -22.51 -8.27 -4.52
C LYS A 115 -21.44 -7.36 -3.95
N THR A 116 -21.41 -7.27 -2.62
CA THR A 116 -20.49 -6.41 -1.87
C THR A 116 -19.63 -7.21 -0.91
N MET A 117 -18.37 -6.79 -0.80
CA MET A 117 -17.42 -7.33 0.17
C MET A 117 -16.79 -6.18 0.96
N CYS A 118 -16.49 -6.39 2.25
CA CYS A 118 -15.68 -5.45 3.00
C CYS A 118 -14.37 -6.06 3.50
N ILE A 119 -13.32 -5.20 3.52
CA ILE A 119 -12.07 -5.41 4.25
C ILE A 119 -12.01 -4.33 5.32
N THR A 120 -12.17 -4.70 6.59
CA THR A 120 -12.18 -3.73 7.71
C THR A 120 -11.52 -4.31 8.95
N ASN A 121 -11.05 -3.44 9.84
CA ASN A 121 -10.48 -3.81 11.14
C ASN A 121 -11.52 -3.79 12.28
N ALA A 122 -12.78 -3.46 11.96
CA ALA A 122 -13.86 -3.28 12.95
C ALA A 122 -15.06 -4.18 12.63
N LYS A 123 -15.19 -5.28 13.38
CA LYS A 123 -16.22 -6.30 13.19
C LYS A 123 -17.64 -5.80 13.45
N ASP A 124 -17.82 -4.75 14.25
CA ASP A 124 -19.14 -4.20 14.58
C ASP A 124 -19.49 -2.94 13.78
N SER A 125 -18.64 -2.57 12.83
CA SER A 125 -18.84 -1.36 12.03
C SER A 125 -20.08 -1.42 11.12
N ALA A 126 -20.55 -0.24 10.69
CA ALA A 126 -21.65 -0.13 9.74
C ALA A 126 -21.32 -0.84 8.41
N MET A 127 -20.07 -0.72 7.93
CA MET A 127 -19.64 -1.40 6.71
C MET A 127 -19.68 -2.92 6.84
N TRP A 128 -19.24 -3.46 8.01
CA TRP A 128 -19.31 -4.90 8.29
C TRP A 128 -20.75 -5.42 8.26
N LYS A 129 -21.71 -4.68 8.85
CA LYS A 129 -23.12 -5.09 8.90
C LYS A 129 -23.78 -5.07 7.53
N LEU A 130 -23.39 -4.14 6.66
CA LEU A 130 -24.03 -3.94 5.35
C LEU A 130 -23.54 -4.87 4.24
N CYS A 131 -22.25 -5.27 4.25
CA CYS A 131 -21.67 -6.08 3.18
C CYS A 131 -22.12 -7.55 3.23
N ASP A 132 -22.21 -8.17 2.04
CA ASP A 132 -22.57 -9.58 1.89
C ASP A 132 -21.41 -10.49 2.31
N TYR A 133 -20.19 -10.18 1.86
CA TYR A 133 -18.94 -10.89 2.16
C TYR A 133 -18.04 -10.02 3.01
N LYS A 134 -17.25 -10.64 3.89
CA LYS A 134 -16.51 -9.91 4.92
C LYS A 134 -15.15 -10.55 5.18
N ILE A 135 -14.13 -9.72 5.31
CA ILE A 135 -12.83 -10.13 5.81
C ILE A 135 -12.35 -9.14 6.87
N LEU A 136 -12.01 -9.66 8.05
CA LEU A 136 -11.45 -8.86 9.13
C LEU A 136 -9.94 -8.72 8.92
N SER A 137 -9.44 -7.50 8.84
CA SER A 137 -8.00 -7.26 8.68
C SER A 137 -7.20 -7.45 9.97
N ASP A 138 -7.88 -7.60 11.10
CA ASP A 138 -7.36 -8.03 12.41
C ASP A 138 -5.95 -7.49 12.77
N ALA A 139 -5.73 -6.22 12.46
CA ALA A 139 -4.46 -5.53 12.74
C ALA A 139 -4.32 -5.11 14.21
N GLY A 140 -5.33 -5.41 15.05
CA GLY A 140 -5.45 -4.86 16.38
C GLY A 140 -5.75 -3.36 16.37
N GLU A 141 -5.72 -2.74 17.55
CA GLU A 141 -5.95 -1.29 17.66
C GLU A 141 -4.76 -0.52 17.06
N GLU A 142 -5.05 0.42 16.13
CA GLU A 142 -4.08 1.35 15.57
C GLU A 142 -4.37 2.76 16.09
N LYS A 143 -3.49 3.27 16.95
CA LYS A 143 -3.65 4.53 17.70
C LYS A 143 -3.07 5.72 16.97
N SER A 144 -1.96 5.53 16.23
CA SER A 144 -1.42 6.61 15.42
C SER A 144 -2.40 7.01 14.33
N ILE A 145 -2.51 8.31 14.03
CA ILE A 145 -3.42 8.82 13.00
C ILE A 145 -2.98 8.33 11.62
N ALA A 146 -1.69 8.43 11.33
CA ALA A 146 -1.11 7.92 10.09
C ALA A 146 -1.19 6.39 10.07
N SER A 147 -1.88 5.83 9.08
CA SER A 147 -2.09 4.38 8.98
C SER A 147 -0.81 3.65 8.58
N THR A 148 -0.51 2.54 9.26
CA THR A 148 0.67 1.69 9.01
C THR A 148 0.29 0.20 8.99
N LYS A 149 0.22 -0.46 10.15
CA LYS A 149 -0.11 -1.88 10.26
C LYS A 149 -1.49 -2.23 9.71
N ALA A 150 -2.47 -1.31 9.81
CA ALA A 150 -3.79 -1.51 9.25
C ALA A 150 -3.75 -1.57 7.71
N LEU A 151 -2.95 -0.71 7.07
CA LEU A 151 -2.73 -0.76 5.63
C LEU A 151 -2.04 -2.07 5.22
N THR A 152 -0.99 -2.48 5.91
CA THR A 152 -0.28 -3.75 5.69
C THR A 152 -1.25 -4.94 5.78
N ALA A 153 -2.14 -4.94 6.78
CA ALA A 153 -3.18 -5.95 6.93
C ALA A 153 -4.19 -5.93 5.78
N GLN A 154 -4.66 -4.75 5.34
CA GLN A 154 -5.58 -4.61 4.21
C GLN A 154 -4.98 -5.15 2.90
N ILE A 155 -3.71 -4.87 2.62
CA ILE A 155 -3.00 -5.40 1.45
C ILE A 155 -2.94 -6.93 1.51
N LEU A 156 -2.60 -7.50 2.66
CA LEU A 156 -2.55 -8.95 2.83
C LEU A 156 -3.94 -9.58 2.65
N CYS A 157 -4.99 -9.00 3.23
CA CYS A 157 -6.37 -9.45 3.02
C CYS A 157 -6.76 -9.43 1.54
N SER A 158 -6.42 -8.36 0.81
CA SER A 158 -6.65 -8.27 -0.63
C SER A 158 -5.91 -9.36 -1.40
N MET A 159 -4.65 -9.66 -1.03
CA MET A 159 -3.89 -10.78 -1.62
C MET A 159 -4.51 -12.15 -1.30
N LEU A 160 -5.07 -12.35 -0.11
CA LEU A 160 -5.76 -13.59 0.24
C LEU A 160 -7.06 -13.76 -0.57
N VAL A 161 -7.83 -12.69 -0.78
CA VAL A 161 -9.00 -12.70 -1.68
C VAL A 161 -8.58 -13.08 -3.11
N LEU A 162 -7.55 -12.44 -3.62
CA LEU A 162 -6.96 -12.75 -4.93
C LEU A 162 -6.58 -14.22 -5.06
N LEU A 163 -5.84 -14.76 -4.10
CA LEU A 163 -5.40 -16.16 -4.12
C LEU A 163 -6.57 -17.14 -3.98
N LYS A 164 -7.60 -16.79 -3.21
CA LYS A 164 -8.83 -17.58 -3.13
C LYS A 164 -9.54 -17.66 -4.48
N LEU A 165 -9.65 -16.53 -5.20
CA LEU A 165 -10.23 -16.48 -6.54
C LEU A 165 -9.38 -17.25 -7.55
N LYS A 166 -8.05 -17.10 -7.51
CA LYS A 166 -7.13 -17.86 -8.35
C LYS A 166 -7.25 -19.37 -8.13
N HIS A 167 -7.31 -19.82 -6.87
CA HIS A 167 -7.49 -21.23 -6.53
C HIS A 167 -8.83 -21.78 -7.01
N LYS A 168 -9.88 -20.98 -6.92
CA LYS A 168 -11.22 -21.35 -7.41
C LYS A 168 -11.23 -21.64 -8.92
N ASN A 169 -10.33 -21.01 -9.67
CA ASN A 169 -10.13 -21.25 -11.09
C ASN A 169 -9.15 -22.41 -11.36
N ASN A 170 -9.06 -23.39 -10.45
CA ASN A 170 -8.21 -24.59 -10.52
C ASN A 170 -6.71 -24.34 -10.68
N SER A 171 -6.21 -23.19 -10.25
CA SER A 171 -4.78 -22.87 -10.29
C SER A 171 -4.09 -23.26 -8.99
N ASP A 172 -2.87 -23.80 -9.08
CA ASP A 172 -2.03 -24.02 -7.91
C ASP A 172 -1.59 -22.68 -7.28
N ILE A 173 -1.79 -22.57 -5.97
CA ILE A 173 -1.43 -21.37 -5.18
C ILE A 173 -0.38 -21.66 -4.11
N SER A 174 0.11 -22.88 -4.01
CA SER A 174 1.04 -23.34 -2.96
C SER A 174 2.31 -22.47 -2.86
N GLY A 175 2.90 -22.14 -4.02
CA GLY A 175 4.08 -21.29 -4.10
C GLY A 175 3.84 -19.85 -3.58
N TYR A 176 2.63 -19.32 -3.79
CA TYR A 176 2.22 -18.01 -3.27
C TYR A 176 2.00 -18.08 -1.77
N LEU A 177 1.29 -19.09 -1.26
CA LEU A 177 1.08 -19.29 0.17
C LEU A 177 2.40 -19.49 0.91
N ASN A 178 3.34 -20.26 0.36
CA ASN A 178 4.69 -20.40 0.91
C ASN A 178 5.42 -19.03 0.97
N THR A 179 5.21 -18.17 -0.02
CA THR A 179 5.77 -16.81 -0.02
C THR A 179 5.17 -15.98 1.11
N LEU A 180 3.85 -16.03 1.30
CA LEU A 180 3.16 -15.32 2.38
C LEU A 180 3.55 -15.85 3.76
N ARG A 181 3.64 -17.17 3.97
CA ARG A 181 4.11 -17.76 5.25
C ARG A 181 5.51 -17.30 5.66
N ARG A 182 6.36 -16.94 4.70
CA ARG A 182 7.70 -16.39 4.96
C ARG A 182 7.72 -14.86 5.06
N LEU A 183 6.58 -14.19 4.91
CA LEU A 183 6.49 -12.74 4.96
C LEU A 183 6.80 -12.18 6.36
N PRO A 184 6.32 -12.77 7.49
CA PRO A 184 6.66 -12.26 8.82
C PRO A 184 8.17 -12.19 9.07
N SER A 185 8.88 -13.30 8.82
CA SER A 185 10.35 -13.34 9.00
C SER A 185 11.10 -12.42 8.03
N TYR A 186 10.53 -12.13 6.87
CA TYR A 186 11.08 -11.16 5.95
C TYR A 186 10.92 -9.72 6.46
N LEU A 187 9.77 -9.35 7.01
CA LEU A 187 9.54 -8.03 7.61
C LEU A 187 10.39 -7.82 8.86
N GLU A 188 10.63 -8.85 9.67
CA GLU A 188 11.59 -8.76 10.78
C GLU A 188 13.00 -8.38 10.30
N ARG A 189 13.43 -8.85 9.13
CA ARG A 189 14.73 -8.44 8.55
C ARG A 189 14.74 -6.99 8.09
N ILE A 190 13.63 -6.47 7.55
CA ILE A 190 13.54 -5.03 7.23
C ILE A 190 13.68 -4.19 8.50
N LYS A 191 13.07 -4.63 9.62
CA LYS A 191 13.26 -3.98 10.93
C LYS A 191 14.72 -3.97 11.37
N SER A 192 15.47 -5.04 11.12
CA SER A 192 16.89 -5.12 11.51
C SER A 192 17.80 -4.18 10.70
N ASP A 193 17.35 -3.71 9.52
CA ASP A 193 18.06 -2.72 8.70
C ASP A 193 17.73 -1.26 9.15
N GLU A 194 17.17 -1.07 10.38
CA GLU A 194 16.68 0.23 10.90
C GLU A 194 17.76 1.33 10.89
N GLU A 195 19.01 1.02 11.17
CA GLU A 195 20.11 1.99 11.19
C GLU A 195 20.30 2.64 9.81
N LYS A 196 20.36 1.83 8.76
CA LYS A 196 20.48 2.33 7.38
C LYS A 196 19.27 3.14 6.95
N ILE A 197 18.07 2.73 7.37
CA ILE A 197 16.83 3.48 7.11
C ILE A 197 16.86 4.83 7.83
N GLU A 198 17.39 4.89 9.06
CA GLU A 198 17.53 6.13 9.82
C GLU A 198 18.55 7.08 9.18
N GLU A 199 19.70 6.60 8.72
CA GLU A 199 20.67 7.40 7.98
C GLU A 199 20.07 7.98 6.69
N THR A 200 19.29 7.16 5.98
CA THR A 200 18.55 7.63 4.80
C THR A 200 17.53 8.70 5.18
N ALA A 201 16.79 8.51 6.26
CA ALA A 201 15.80 9.48 6.74
C ALA A 201 16.48 10.82 7.14
N LYS A 202 17.66 10.79 7.76
CA LYS A 202 18.46 11.99 8.05
C LYS A 202 18.78 12.76 6.77
N THR A 203 19.19 12.06 5.72
CA THR A 203 19.45 12.68 4.43
C THR A 203 18.17 13.25 3.81
N VAL A 204 17.07 12.45 3.72
CA VAL A 204 15.82 12.91 3.11
C VAL A 204 15.23 14.12 3.85
N ALA A 205 15.35 14.17 5.17
CA ALA A 205 14.83 15.27 6.01
C ALA A 205 15.49 16.63 5.75
N THR A 206 16.64 16.68 5.06
CA THR A 206 17.28 17.94 4.67
C THR A 206 16.70 18.58 3.40
N TYR A 207 15.79 17.89 2.71
CA TYR A 207 15.21 18.33 1.44
C TYR A 207 13.74 18.73 1.60
N ASN A 208 13.35 19.81 0.90
CA ASN A 208 11.96 20.27 0.81
C ASN A 208 11.31 19.92 -0.54
N ASN A 209 12.10 19.57 -1.55
CA ASN A 209 11.61 19.13 -2.86
C ASN A 209 11.86 17.63 -3.01
N ILE A 210 10.85 16.84 -2.70
CA ILE A 210 10.93 15.38 -2.61
C ILE A 210 9.96 14.77 -3.63
N SER A 211 10.49 13.95 -4.54
CA SER A 211 9.71 13.14 -5.47
C SER A 211 9.93 11.66 -5.20
N ILE A 212 8.84 10.88 -5.17
CA ILE A 212 8.89 9.41 -5.01
C ILE A 212 8.41 8.77 -6.29
N LEU A 213 9.23 7.90 -6.89
CA LEU A 213 8.95 7.29 -8.19
C LEU A 213 8.72 5.78 -8.05
N GLY A 214 7.72 5.27 -8.75
CA GLY A 214 7.44 3.83 -8.85
C GLY A 214 6.66 3.51 -10.12
N ASN A 215 6.53 2.22 -10.46
CA ASN A 215 5.70 1.75 -11.57
C ASN A 215 4.73 0.68 -11.11
N LYS A 216 3.62 0.48 -11.81
CA LYS A 216 2.61 -0.55 -11.49
C LYS A 216 2.24 -0.52 -10.00
N ASN A 217 2.42 -1.63 -9.27
CA ASN A 217 2.14 -1.74 -7.83
C ASN A 217 3.01 -0.82 -6.96
N TYR A 218 4.17 -0.37 -7.44
CA TYR A 218 5.07 0.51 -6.69
C TYR A 218 4.72 1.99 -6.81
N TYR A 219 3.95 2.39 -7.82
CA TYR A 219 3.44 3.77 -7.87
C TYR A 219 2.46 4.06 -6.71
N PRO A 220 1.44 3.24 -6.43
CA PRO A 220 0.62 3.47 -5.23
C PRO A 220 1.40 3.31 -3.91
N ILE A 221 2.49 2.52 -3.85
CA ILE A 221 3.39 2.50 -2.69
C ILE A 221 4.14 3.84 -2.58
N ALA A 222 4.58 4.41 -3.70
CA ALA A 222 5.17 5.75 -3.73
C ALA A 222 4.17 6.83 -3.26
N LYS A 223 2.89 6.73 -3.68
CA LYS A 223 1.79 7.59 -3.19
C LYS A 223 1.60 7.46 -1.68
N GLU A 224 1.65 6.24 -1.16
CA GLU A 224 1.53 6.01 0.28
C GLU A 224 2.73 6.59 1.06
N GLY A 225 3.96 6.38 0.58
CA GLY A 225 5.15 7.01 1.15
C GLY A 225 5.06 8.53 1.17
N ALA A 226 4.63 9.13 0.06
CA ALA A 226 4.40 10.56 -0.03
C ALA A 226 3.31 11.04 0.95
N LEU A 227 2.22 10.27 1.09
CA LEU A 227 1.15 10.56 2.05
C LEU A 227 1.69 10.52 3.49
N LYS A 228 2.44 9.49 3.87
CA LYS A 228 3.03 9.37 5.22
C LYS A 228 3.96 10.56 5.53
N ILE A 229 4.82 10.97 4.61
CA ILE A 229 5.71 12.12 4.82
C ILE A 229 4.89 13.43 4.92
N LYS A 230 3.86 13.61 4.08
CA LYS A 230 2.94 14.77 4.20
C LYS A 230 2.29 14.84 5.57
N GLU A 231 1.69 13.72 6.01
CA GLU A 231 0.96 13.64 7.29
C GLU A 231 1.87 13.88 8.49
N THR A 232 3.06 13.29 8.51
CA THR A 232 3.91 13.26 9.70
C THR A 232 4.98 14.34 9.74
N CYS A 233 5.43 14.83 8.57
CA CYS A 233 6.51 15.81 8.45
C CYS A 233 6.03 17.17 7.93
N TYR A 234 4.79 17.30 7.45
CA TYR A 234 4.21 18.50 6.84
C TYR A 234 4.98 19.03 5.63
N LEU A 235 5.66 18.13 4.90
CA LEU A 235 6.39 18.44 3.68
C LEU A 235 5.52 18.14 2.44
N ASN A 236 5.64 18.98 1.42
CA ASN A 236 4.95 18.73 0.14
C ASN A 236 5.75 17.73 -0.69
N VAL A 237 5.36 16.47 -0.63
CA VAL A 237 6.01 15.35 -1.34
C VAL A 237 5.08 14.85 -2.44
N MET A 238 5.62 14.62 -3.62
CA MET A 238 4.87 14.15 -4.78
C MET A 238 5.29 12.72 -5.15
N ALA A 239 4.36 11.96 -5.71
CA ALA A 239 4.63 10.62 -6.22
C ALA A 239 4.23 10.53 -7.69
N TYR A 240 5.05 9.84 -8.51
CA TYR A 240 4.83 9.72 -9.95
C TYR A 240 5.21 8.33 -10.46
N PRO A 241 4.55 7.87 -11.54
CA PRO A 241 5.11 6.81 -12.38
C PRO A 241 6.41 7.31 -13.05
N PHE A 242 7.43 6.45 -13.14
CA PHE A 242 8.72 6.83 -13.73
C PHE A 242 8.59 7.44 -15.14
N GLY A 243 7.74 6.82 -15.99
CA GLY A 243 7.54 7.31 -17.35
C GLY A 243 6.89 8.68 -17.35
N GLU A 244 5.82 8.86 -16.61
CA GLU A 244 5.05 10.09 -16.53
C GLU A 244 5.89 11.25 -15.94
N PHE A 245 6.77 10.94 -14.99
CA PHE A 245 7.66 11.94 -14.40
C PHE A 245 8.50 12.67 -15.45
N MET A 246 8.93 11.97 -16.48
CA MET A 246 9.75 12.55 -17.58
C MET A 246 8.93 13.45 -18.53
N HIS A 247 7.58 13.41 -18.45
CA HIS A 247 6.69 14.22 -19.27
C HIS A 247 6.33 15.56 -18.58
N GLY A 248 7.34 16.31 -18.15
CA GLY A 248 7.21 17.67 -17.60
C GLY A 248 7.39 17.76 -16.09
N HIS A 249 6.99 16.74 -15.31
CA HIS A 249 7.16 16.78 -13.85
C HIS A 249 8.62 16.85 -13.39
N VAL A 250 9.55 16.37 -14.19
CA VAL A 250 11.00 16.44 -13.95
C VAL A 250 11.52 17.88 -13.86
N ALA A 251 10.81 18.85 -14.44
CA ALA A 251 11.20 20.26 -14.44
C ALA A 251 11.33 20.91 -13.06
N VAL A 252 10.75 20.31 -12.02
CA VAL A 252 10.87 20.79 -10.64
C VAL A 252 12.21 20.42 -9.99
N LEU A 253 12.99 19.52 -10.64
CA LEU A 253 14.26 19.04 -10.08
C LEU A 253 15.39 20.05 -10.22
N ASN A 254 16.25 20.05 -9.22
CA ASN A 254 17.53 20.75 -9.18
C ASN A 254 18.44 20.08 -8.13
N GLN A 255 19.63 20.61 -7.91
CA GLN A 255 20.60 20.09 -6.94
C GLN A 255 20.11 20.08 -5.48
N LYS A 256 19.02 20.83 -5.16
CA LYS A 256 18.39 20.85 -3.83
C LYS A 256 17.16 19.93 -3.78
N SER A 257 16.99 19.04 -4.76
CA SER A 257 15.92 18.07 -4.84
C SER A 257 16.41 16.68 -4.45
N ILE A 258 15.49 15.83 -3.98
CA ILE A 258 15.75 14.42 -3.75
C ILE A 258 14.69 13.56 -4.45
N VAL A 259 15.13 12.49 -5.08
CA VAL A 259 14.30 11.49 -5.73
C VAL A 259 14.43 10.18 -4.98
N ILE A 260 13.31 9.62 -4.51
CA ILE A 260 13.25 8.28 -3.94
C ILE A 260 12.64 7.36 -5.02
N ALA A 261 13.39 6.37 -5.46
CA ALA A 261 13.00 5.46 -6.52
C ALA A 261 12.74 4.04 -5.99
N ILE A 262 11.57 3.46 -6.29
CA ILE A 262 11.24 2.07 -5.94
C ILE A 262 11.45 1.21 -7.18
N ILE A 263 12.40 0.25 -7.08
CA ILE A 263 12.88 -0.51 -8.23
C ILE A 263 12.80 -2.01 -7.96
N ASP A 264 12.17 -2.75 -8.88
CA ASP A 264 12.12 -4.21 -8.90
C ASP A 264 12.73 -4.77 -10.21
N GLU A 265 12.73 -6.11 -10.35
CA GLU A 265 13.28 -6.78 -11.54
C GLU A 265 12.57 -6.35 -12.84
N GLU A 266 11.25 -6.13 -12.81
CA GLU A 266 10.46 -5.80 -13.99
C GLU A 266 10.77 -4.40 -14.52
N ASN A 267 11.05 -3.44 -13.63
CA ASN A 267 11.28 -2.05 -14.02
C ASN A 267 12.75 -1.62 -13.98
N ALA A 268 13.68 -2.48 -13.53
CA ALA A 268 15.06 -2.11 -13.24
C ALA A 268 15.77 -1.41 -14.40
N GLN A 269 15.75 -1.97 -15.59
CA GLN A 269 16.43 -1.39 -16.76
C GLN A 269 15.85 -0.01 -17.13
N PHE A 270 14.53 0.10 -17.10
CA PHE A 270 13.82 1.35 -17.40
C PHE A 270 14.12 2.41 -16.34
N ALA A 271 14.01 2.04 -15.05
CA ALA A 271 14.27 2.94 -13.93
C ALA A 271 15.71 3.45 -13.92
N VAL A 272 16.70 2.56 -14.04
CA VAL A 272 18.13 2.91 -14.05
C VAL A 272 18.45 3.87 -15.18
N ARG A 273 17.93 3.62 -16.39
CA ARG A 273 18.14 4.52 -17.54
C ARG A 273 17.56 5.92 -17.29
N ASN A 274 16.37 6.02 -16.71
CA ASN A 274 15.75 7.32 -16.41
C ASN A 274 16.48 8.04 -15.26
N LEU A 275 16.85 7.32 -14.19
CA LEU A 275 17.60 7.91 -13.07
C LEU A 275 18.97 8.45 -13.52
N LYS A 276 19.64 7.76 -14.46
CA LYS A 276 20.89 8.24 -15.03
C LYS A 276 20.69 9.58 -15.75
N LYS A 277 19.67 9.71 -16.61
CA LYS A 277 19.33 10.97 -17.27
C LYS A 277 19.01 12.08 -16.27
N ILE A 278 18.17 11.78 -15.27
CA ILE A 278 17.80 12.71 -14.20
C ILE A 278 19.05 13.19 -13.46
N LYS A 279 19.99 12.28 -13.15
CA LYS A 279 21.23 12.62 -12.46
C LYS A 279 22.14 13.50 -13.30
N GLU A 280 22.29 13.19 -14.59
CA GLU A 280 23.11 13.94 -15.53
C GLU A 280 22.57 15.36 -15.77
N GLU A 281 21.26 15.52 -15.87
CA GLU A 281 20.64 16.79 -16.25
C GLU A 281 20.35 17.72 -15.06
N TYR A 282 19.86 17.18 -13.94
CA TYR A 282 19.36 17.96 -12.79
C TYR A 282 20.22 17.78 -11.53
N ASN A 283 21.04 16.73 -11.48
CA ASN A 283 21.88 16.37 -10.35
C ASN A 283 21.20 16.38 -8.97
N PRO A 284 19.98 15.81 -8.82
CA PRO A 284 19.37 15.66 -7.50
C PRO A 284 20.10 14.60 -6.67
N GLN A 285 19.84 14.57 -5.36
CA GLN A 285 20.12 13.39 -4.54
C GLN A 285 19.19 12.25 -4.96
N ILE A 286 19.69 11.01 -5.07
CA ILE A 286 18.88 9.84 -5.44
C ILE A 286 18.98 8.77 -4.37
N VAL A 287 17.83 8.31 -3.88
CA VAL A 287 17.68 7.15 -2.99
C VAL A 287 16.97 6.05 -3.77
N CYS A 288 17.57 4.86 -3.85
CA CYS A 288 16.91 3.68 -4.43
C CYS A 288 16.49 2.71 -3.33
N ILE A 289 15.20 2.35 -3.30
CA ILE A 289 14.67 1.20 -2.55
C ILE A 289 14.49 0.09 -3.58
N THR A 290 15.30 -0.97 -3.51
CA THR A 290 15.36 -1.95 -4.60
C THR A 290 15.36 -3.39 -4.11
N SER A 291 14.69 -4.27 -4.85
CA SER A 291 14.79 -5.72 -4.69
C SER A 291 15.91 -6.35 -5.54
N VAL A 292 16.59 -5.57 -6.38
CA VAL A 292 17.62 -6.01 -7.32
C VAL A 292 19.00 -5.59 -6.81
N GLN A 293 19.82 -6.56 -6.43
CA GLN A 293 21.11 -6.32 -5.76
C GLN A 293 22.11 -5.55 -6.67
N GLU A 294 22.02 -5.77 -7.96
CA GLU A 294 22.90 -5.20 -8.97
C GLU A 294 22.57 -3.73 -9.26
N VAL A 295 21.39 -3.27 -8.88
CA VAL A 295 20.98 -1.87 -9.07
C VAL A 295 21.70 -0.97 -8.06
N LYS A 296 22.61 -0.14 -8.58
CA LYS A 296 23.36 0.87 -7.83
C LYS A 296 23.16 2.25 -8.48
N ALA A 297 21.90 2.59 -8.78
CA ALA A 297 21.56 3.81 -9.51
C ALA A 297 21.35 5.03 -8.60
N GLY A 298 21.29 4.84 -7.30
CA GLY A 298 21.15 5.90 -6.30
C GLY A 298 22.47 6.23 -5.62
N ASP A 299 22.57 7.45 -5.10
CA ASP A 299 23.61 7.85 -4.17
C ASP A 299 23.50 7.06 -2.86
N ILE A 300 22.24 6.71 -2.48
CA ILE A 300 21.91 5.79 -1.38
C ILE A 300 21.09 4.65 -1.95
N ASN A 301 21.47 3.40 -1.61
CA ASN A 301 20.73 2.23 -2.08
C ASN A 301 20.33 1.35 -0.88
N ILE A 302 19.02 1.18 -0.68
CA ILE A 302 18.41 0.28 0.31
C ILE A 302 17.99 -0.99 -0.42
N TYR A 303 18.65 -2.11 -0.10
CA TYR A 303 18.34 -3.39 -0.71
C TYR A 303 17.38 -4.20 0.15
N ILE A 304 16.14 -4.40 -0.32
CA ILE A 304 15.06 -5.12 0.38
C ILE A 304 15.10 -6.65 0.19
N LYS A 305 16.20 -7.21 -0.23
CA LYS A 305 16.62 -8.64 -0.20
C LYS A 305 15.51 -9.66 -0.54
N THR A 306 14.80 -9.50 -1.66
CA THR A 306 13.82 -10.47 -2.14
C THR A 306 13.67 -10.41 -3.67
N LYS A 307 13.42 -11.58 -4.28
CA LYS A 307 13.03 -11.69 -5.69
C LYS A 307 11.53 -11.92 -5.88
N ARG A 308 10.76 -11.96 -4.78
CA ARG A 308 9.32 -12.23 -4.82
C ARG A 308 8.55 -10.91 -4.76
N LYS A 309 7.84 -10.55 -5.84
CA LYS A 309 7.04 -9.31 -5.96
C LYS A 309 6.16 -9.08 -4.73
N MET A 310 5.40 -10.09 -4.28
CA MET A 310 4.54 -9.95 -3.10
C MET A 310 5.32 -9.51 -1.86
N LYS A 311 6.55 -10.02 -1.63
CA LYS A 311 7.38 -9.58 -0.52
C LYS A 311 7.95 -8.19 -0.75
N ALA A 312 8.38 -7.88 -1.98
CA ALA A 312 8.95 -6.58 -2.31
C ALA A 312 7.95 -5.43 -2.09
N ILE A 313 6.66 -5.66 -2.34
CA ILE A 313 5.57 -4.72 -2.03
C ILE A 313 5.59 -4.35 -0.53
N PHE A 314 5.56 -5.34 0.35
CA PHE A 314 5.56 -5.09 1.80
C PHE A 314 6.90 -4.51 2.29
N GLY A 315 8.02 -4.98 1.76
CA GLY A 315 9.34 -4.45 2.11
C GLY A 315 9.51 -2.98 1.73
N SER A 316 9.09 -2.60 0.53
CA SER A 316 9.11 -1.20 0.07
C SER A 316 8.19 -0.31 0.91
N LEU A 317 6.98 -0.81 1.21
CA LEU A 317 6.01 -0.10 2.04
C LEU A 317 6.56 0.16 3.44
N MET A 318 7.02 -0.88 4.14
CA MET A 318 7.57 -0.77 5.50
C MET A 318 8.80 0.14 5.54
N THR A 319 9.67 0.08 4.52
CA THR A 319 10.83 0.96 4.40
C THR A 319 10.40 2.43 4.33
N LEU A 320 9.41 2.77 3.50
CA LEU A 320 8.90 4.14 3.39
C LEU A 320 8.17 4.62 4.65
N GLN A 321 7.42 3.75 5.31
CA GLN A 321 6.78 4.06 6.61
C GLN A 321 7.83 4.38 7.67
N LEU A 322 8.91 3.60 7.75
CA LEU A 322 10.02 3.83 8.66
C LEU A 322 10.76 5.13 8.32
N ILE A 323 11.03 5.41 7.04
CA ILE A 323 11.63 6.69 6.60
C ILE A 323 10.77 7.85 7.08
N ALA A 324 9.45 7.84 6.82
CA ALA A 324 8.55 8.91 7.24
C ALA A 324 8.50 9.10 8.75
N CYS A 325 8.43 8.00 9.52
CA CYS A 325 8.42 8.02 10.98
C CYS A 325 9.73 8.59 11.55
N LYS A 326 10.89 8.21 10.99
CA LYS A 326 12.20 8.72 11.40
C LYS A 326 12.38 10.19 11.01
N MET A 327 11.96 10.58 9.81
CA MET A 327 11.98 11.99 9.39
C MET A 327 11.18 12.87 10.33
N ALA A 328 9.98 12.42 10.74
CA ALA A 328 9.17 13.18 11.71
C ALA A 328 9.94 13.43 13.02
N ALA A 329 10.61 12.41 13.56
CA ALA A 329 11.43 12.56 14.75
C ALA A 329 12.62 13.50 14.56
N ILE A 330 13.31 13.44 13.41
CA ILE A 330 14.44 14.31 13.05
C ILE A 330 13.98 15.78 12.93
N LEU A 331 12.80 15.99 12.39
CA LEU A 331 12.20 17.34 12.19
C LEU A 331 11.45 17.84 13.42
N ASP A 332 11.55 17.15 14.55
CA ASP A 332 10.82 17.47 15.79
C ASP A 332 9.30 17.59 15.60
N LYS A 333 8.74 16.62 14.86
CA LYS A 333 7.29 16.47 14.63
C LYS A 333 6.77 15.24 15.36
N ASN A 334 5.49 15.31 15.76
CA ASN A 334 4.80 14.18 16.37
C ASN A 334 4.10 13.33 15.28
N PRO A 335 4.62 12.13 14.93
CA PRO A 335 4.00 11.27 13.91
C PRO A 335 2.72 10.57 14.40
N ASP A 336 2.49 10.52 15.72
CA ASP A 336 1.37 9.79 16.32
C ASP A 336 0.06 10.57 16.22
N SER A 337 0.14 11.91 16.32
CA SER A 337 -1.02 12.80 16.28
C SER A 337 -0.70 14.07 15.46
N PRO A 338 -0.64 13.95 14.12
CA PRO A 338 -0.40 15.09 13.24
C PRO A 338 -1.48 16.16 13.38
N LYS A 339 -1.05 17.42 13.40
CA LYS A 339 -1.94 18.57 13.58
C LYS A 339 -2.99 18.64 12.45
N GLY A 340 -4.25 18.78 12.83
CA GLY A 340 -5.36 18.97 11.90
C GLY A 340 -5.90 17.68 11.27
N LEU A 341 -5.30 16.53 11.56
CA LEU A 341 -5.79 15.24 11.05
C LEU A 341 -6.63 14.51 12.10
N LYS A 342 -7.54 13.68 11.63
CA LYS A 342 -8.37 12.77 12.42
C LYS A 342 -8.21 11.33 11.90
N LYS A 343 -8.27 10.36 12.79
CA LYS A 343 -8.17 8.92 12.42
C LYS A 343 -9.33 8.47 11.53
N VAL A 344 -10.53 9.03 11.73
CA VAL A 344 -11.73 8.74 10.94
C VAL A 344 -12.34 10.06 10.50
N VAL A 345 -12.56 10.19 9.20
CA VAL A 345 -13.31 11.31 8.62
C VAL A 345 -14.79 10.95 8.67
N LYS A 346 -15.55 11.71 9.45
CA LYS A 346 -17.02 11.64 9.53
C LYS A 346 -17.56 13.02 9.21
N ASP A 347 -18.63 13.07 8.43
CA ASP A 347 -19.43 14.27 8.15
C ASP A 347 -20.17 14.72 9.40
#